data_a126dbd90887ef08be5c4e6c50eac8e4
#
_entry.id   a126dbd90887ef08be5c4e6c50eac8e4
#
_cell.length_a   1.000
_cell.length_b   1.000
_cell.length_c   1.000
_cell.angle_alpha   90.00
_cell.angle_beta   90.00
_cell.angle_gamma   90.00
#
_symmetry.space_group_name_H-M   'P 1'
#
loop_
_entity.id
_entity.type
_entity.pdbx_description
1 polymer ?
#
loop_
_entity_poly.entity_id
_entity_poly.type
_entity_poly.pdbx_seq_one_letter_code
_entity_poly.pdbx_strand_id
1 'polypeptide(L)'
;MKCIRRIRQLSCLAAVLVMIAGCSLAETEIRVEDRGLDLSDEISIHYPAVTGLADAELEEQINDRIQQDNGIRDYLARAAQLISGGSLKTEWAGGITDGDLFICTVSAEGALETTRSTQVLTASNIDLRDGHEIRLDELFTDEAAAREMIESYLENEVAPELSAHLQNSEVTPIPEAFVIELTGLRLLYPVKQLSTLSDRAGDIRIGWYRLREVLDLSEDGILSRRGVNEMIDLMPESAEKLKGTTAEGRLPGIPAAIGDSMQELTDRYHLLTDPDGYEGGRMFALEGGMFRKTYLLTDDLGAGWENSTVQGIRMDEGCAYGLCVGETLRDEWLSVLCEPDSEAEISEEKAEANRIVPGKCDYYNYGDYRLQLYSDEGGTLISIVLAE
;
A
#
# COMPACT_ATOMS: atom_id res chain seq x y z
N MET A 1 5.69 -19.66 -72.25
CA MET A 1 4.71 -18.93 -71.44
C MET A 1 4.04 -19.72 -70.30
N LYS A 2 4.22 -21.04 -70.15
CA LYS A 2 3.65 -21.83 -69.06
C LYS A 2 4.49 -21.89 -67.79
N CYS A 3 5.78 -21.59 -67.86
CA CYS A 3 6.70 -21.61 -66.70
C CYS A 3 6.61 -20.39 -65.79
N ILE A 4 6.30 -19.23 -66.34
CA ILE A 4 6.21 -17.96 -65.54
C ILE A 4 4.93 -17.89 -64.65
N ARG A 5 3.85 -18.59 -65.03
CA ARG A 5 2.63 -18.67 -64.23
C ARG A 5 2.75 -19.53 -62.98
N ARG A 6 3.59 -20.59 -63.02
CA ARG A 6 3.83 -21.44 -61.84
C ARG A 6 4.72 -20.79 -60.80
N ILE A 7 5.66 -19.96 -61.20
CA ILE A 7 6.54 -19.24 -60.27
C ILE A 7 5.76 -18.14 -59.53
N ARG A 8 4.77 -17.45 -60.18
CA ARG A 8 3.94 -16.46 -59.47
C ARG A 8 2.94 -17.10 -58.47
N GLN A 9 2.47 -18.33 -58.69
CA GLN A 9 1.57 -19.00 -57.74
C GLN A 9 2.36 -19.53 -56.53
N LEU A 10 3.59 -19.96 -56.70
CA LEU A 10 4.47 -20.37 -55.59
C LEU A 10 4.93 -19.19 -54.74
N SER A 11 5.14 -18.04 -55.32
CA SER A 11 5.51 -16.80 -54.59
C SER A 11 4.33 -16.26 -53.76
N CYS A 12 3.09 -16.38 -54.21
CA CYS A 12 1.91 -16.02 -53.42
C CYS A 12 1.66 -16.98 -52.25
N LEU A 13 1.91 -18.29 -52.41
CA LEU A 13 1.77 -19.26 -51.33
C LEU A 13 2.84 -19.10 -50.27
N ALA A 14 4.07 -18.78 -50.66
CA ALA A 14 5.15 -18.49 -49.69
C ALA A 14 4.92 -17.17 -48.93
N ALA A 15 4.35 -16.15 -49.56
CA ALA A 15 3.99 -14.89 -48.91
C ALA A 15 2.85 -15.05 -47.88
N VAL A 16 1.88 -15.93 -48.17
CA VAL A 16 0.78 -16.26 -47.21
C VAL A 16 1.26 -17.11 -46.06
N LEU A 17 2.17 -18.05 -46.32
CA LEU A 17 2.78 -18.85 -45.23
C LEU A 17 3.71 -18.02 -44.31
N VAL A 18 4.39 -17.02 -44.82
CA VAL A 18 5.22 -16.11 -44.01
C VAL A 18 4.36 -15.12 -43.19
N MET A 19 3.18 -14.73 -43.70
CA MET A 19 2.25 -13.89 -42.92
C MET A 19 1.52 -14.67 -41.80
N ILE A 20 1.38 -15.99 -41.91
CA ILE A 20 0.78 -16.82 -40.84
C ILE A 20 1.83 -17.17 -39.76
N ALA A 21 3.13 -17.21 -40.11
CA ALA A 21 4.21 -17.42 -39.15
C ALA A 21 4.68 -16.15 -38.43
N GLY A 22 4.15 -14.99 -38.78
CA GLY A 22 4.46 -13.68 -38.20
C GLY A 22 3.44 -13.14 -37.22
N CYS A 23 2.35 -13.87 -36.90
CA CYS A 23 1.57 -13.66 -35.71
C CYS A 23 2.38 -14.23 -34.53
N SER A 24 3.41 -13.53 -34.08
CA SER A 24 3.81 -13.56 -32.70
C SER A 24 2.51 -13.29 -31.94
N LEU A 25 2.02 -14.27 -31.19
CA LEU A 25 1.12 -14.02 -30.09
C LEU A 25 1.91 -13.04 -29.22
N ALA A 26 1.63 -11.75 -29.32
CA ALA A 26 2.01 -10.81 -28.28
C ALA A 26 1.37 -11.41 -27.05
N GLU A 27 2.19 -11.91 -26.11
CA GLU A 27 1.73 -12.19 -24.77
C GLU A 27 1.05 -10.90 -24.33
N THR A 28 -0.27 -10.95 -24.23
CA THR A 28 -1.04 -9.82 -23.72
C THR A 28 -0.65 -9.70 -22.26
N GLU A 29 0.11 -8.68 -21.94
CA GLU A 29 0.48 -8.36 -20.57
C GLU A 29 -0.80 -8.08 -19.78
N ILE A 30 -0.96 -8.78 -18.66
CA ILE A 30 -2.09 -8.54 -17.76
C ILE A 30 -1.90 -7.15 -17.15
N ARG A 31 -2.92 -6.31 -17.24
CA ARG A 31 -2.86 -4.93 -16.74
C ARG A 31 -4.18 -4.49 -16.13
N VAL A 32 -4.14 -3.40 -15.37
CA VAL A 32 -5.32 -2.74 -14.84
C VAL A 32 -5.57 -1.47 -15.64
N GLU A 33 -6.80 -1.31 -16.12
CA GLU A 33 -7.25 -0.13 -16.81
C GLU A 33 -8.22 0.66 -15.94
N ASP A 34 -8.10 1.99 -15.95
CA ASP A 34 -9.12 2.87 -15.40
C ASP A 34 -10.32 2.90 -16.33
N ARG A 35 -11.47 2.52 -15.83
CA ARG A 35 -12.76 2.65 -16.52
C ARG A 35 -13.60 3.65 -15.78
N GLY A 36 -14.29 4.50 -16.54
CA GLY A 36 -15.06 5.54 -15.88
C GLY A 36 -16.09 6.21 -16.75
N LEU A 37 -16.87 7.07 -16.08
CA LEU A 37 -17.91 7.89 -16.64
C LEU A 37 -17.88 9.27 -15.99
N ASP A 38 -17.49 10.28 -16.74
CA ASP A 38 -17.54 11.68 -16.34
C ASP A 38 -18.82 12.33 -16.90
N LEU A 39 -19.74 12.71 -16.03
CA LEU A 39 -20.97 13.41 -16.43
C LEU A 39 -20.88 14.90 -16.13
N SER A 40 -20.13 15.32 -15.14
CA SER A 40 -19.86 16.72 -14.77
C SER A 40 -18.70 16.79 -13.78
N ASP A 41 -18.25 17.98 -13.42
CA ASP A 41 -17.24 18.21 -12.38
C ASP A 41 -17.66 17.65 -11.00
N GLU A 42 -18.95 17.45 -10.76
CA GLU A 42 -19.51 16.93 -9.53
C GLU A 42 -19.86 15.42 -9.60
N ILE A 43 -19.91 14.84 -10.79
CA ILE A 43 -20.29 13.45 -11.01
C ILE A 43 -19.27 12.76 -11.89
N SER A 44 -18.44 11.92 -11.29
CA SER A 44 -17.35 11.19 -11.93
C SER A 44 -17.22 9.82 -11.28
N ILE A 45 -17.39 8.76 -12.05
CA ILE A 45 -17.30 7.37 -11.56
C ILE A 45 -16.13 6.69 -12.23
N HIS A 46 -15.05 6.47 -11.49
CA HIS A 46 -13.86 5.76 -11.93
C HIS A 46 -13.68 4.48 -11.12
N TYR A 47 -13.28 3.41 -11.80
CA TYR A 47 -13.07 2.09 -11.18
C TYR A 47 -12.07 1.26 -11.98
N PRO A 48 -11.33 0.33 -11.35
CA PRO A 48 -10.37 -0.52 -12.02
C PRO A 48 -11.03 -1.64 -12.81
N ALA A 49 -10.41 -2.05 -13.92
CA ALA A 49 -10.74 -3.27 -14.64
C ALA A 49 -9.46 -4.01 -15.04
N VAL A 50 -9.43 -5.32 -14.79
CA VAL A 50 -8.34 -6.21 -15.22
C VAL A 50 -8.54 -6.54 -16.69
N THR A 51 -7.46 -6.51 -17.48
CA THR A 51 -7.45 -6.85 -18.90
C THR A 51 -6.20 -7.65 -19.26
N GLY A 52 -6.30 -8.45 -20.32
CA GLY A 52 -5.17 -9.22 -20.85
C GLY A 52 -5.01 -10.61 -20.26
N LEU A 53 -6.00 -11.12 -19.50
CA LEU A 53 -6.00 -12.54 -19.10
C LEU A 53 -6.17 -13.43 -20.33
N ALA A 54 -5.51 -14.59 -20.32
CA ALA A 54 -5.61 -15.56 -21.40
C ALA A 54 -7.01 -16.18 -21.50
N ASP A 55 -7.72 -16.27 -20.37
CA ASP A 55 -9.10 -16.74 -20.25
C ASP A 55 -10.06 -15.54 -20.17
N ALA A 56 -10.80 -15.30 -21.25
CA ALA A 56 -11.73 -14.18 -21.33
C ALA A 56 -12.96 -14.35 -20.41
N GLU A 57 -13.37 -15.59 -20.08
CA GLU A 57 -14.48 -15.84 -19.16
C GLU A 57 -14.04 -15.50 -17.71
N LEU A 58 -12.83 -15.90 -17.35
CA LEU A 58 -12.22 -15.54 -16.07
C LEU A 58 -12.05 -14.02 -15.94
N GLU A 59 -11.59 -13.34 -17.00
CA GLU A 59 -11.47 -11.87 -17.03
C GLU A 59 -12.82 -11.19 -16.79
N GLU A 60 -13.89 -11.66 -17.44
CA GLU A 60 -15.25 -11.13 -17.23
C GLU A 60 -15.71 -11.37 -15.79
N GLN A 61 -15.50 -12.56 -15.23
CA GLN A 61 -15.86 -12.89 -13.85
C GLN A 61 -15.15 -12.00 -12.84
N ILE A 62 -13.84 -11.76 -13.00
CA ILE A 62 -13.06 -10.89 -12.14
C ILE A 62 -13.58 -9.45 -12.21
N ASN A 63 -13.81 -8.93 -13.42
CA ASN A 63 -14.33 -7.57 -13.58
C ASN A 63 -15.75 -7.40 -13.04
N ASP A 64 -16.59 -8.41 -13.17
CA ASP A 64 -17.92 -8.43 -12.56
C ASP A 64 -17.84 -8.41 -11.02
N ARG A 65 -16.90 -9.18 -10.44
CA ARG A 65 -16.62 -9.20 -9.01
C ARG A 65 -16.16 -7.84 -8.52
N ILE A 66 -15.16 -7.24 -9.17
CA ILE A 66 -14.66 -5.89 -8.83
C ILE A 66 -15.80 -4.88 -8.77
N GLN A 67 -16.70 -4.90 -9.77
CA GLN A 67 -17.84 -3.98 -9.79
C GLN A 67 -18.86 -4.28 -8.67
N GLN A 68 -19.05 -5.54 -8.33
CA GLN A 68 -19.97 -5.96 -7.26
C GLN A 68 -19.44 -5.56 -5.88
N ASP A 69 -18.20 -5.94 -5.54
CA ASP A 69 -17.58 -5.70 -4.24
C ASP A 69 -17.49 -4.21 -3.92
N ASN A 70 -17.29 -3.39 -4.96
CA ASN A 70 -17.14 -1.94 -4.81
C ASN A 70 -18.42 -1.15 -5.12
N GLY A 71 -19.56 -1.80 -5.31
CA GLY A 71 -20.84 -1.13 -5.55
C GLY A 71 -20.92 -0.27 -6.81
N ILE A 72 -20.03 -0.49 -7.79
CA ILE A 72 -19.88 0.36 -8.98
C ILE A 72 -21.18 0.44 -9.80
N ARG A 73 -21.88 -0.68 -9.96
CA ARG A 73 -23.14 -0.73 -10.71
C ARG A 73 -24.20 0.18 -10.11
N ASP A 74 -24.27 0.24 -8.79
CA ASP A 74 -25.20 1.11 -8.06
C ASP A 74 -24.79 2.58 -8.21
N TYR A 75 -23.49 2.89 -8.15
CA TYR A 75 -22.99 4.24 -8.39
C TYR A 75 -23.28 4.72 -9.80
N LEU A 76 -23.04 3.90 -10.83
CA LEU A 76 -23.37 4.22 -12.22
C LEU A 76 -24.87 4.47 -12.42
N ALA A 77 -25.71 3.62 -11.83
CA ALA A 77 -27.17 3.81 -11.89
C ALA A 77 -27.61 5.09 -11.17
N ARG A 78 -26.99 5.42 -10.05
CA ARG A 78 -27.30 6.61 -9.24
C ARG A 78 -26.81 7.89 -9.92
N ALA A 79 -25.60 7.86 -10.50
CA ALA A 79 -25.03 9.00 -11.25
C ALA A 79 -25.99 9.51 -12.33
N ALA A 80 -26.67 8.61 -13.05
CA ALA A 80 -27.67 8.95 -14.04
C ALA A 80 -28.89 9.70 -13.47
N GLN A 81 -29.18 9.54 -12.17
CA GLN A 81 -30.30 10.21 -11.48
C GLN A 81 -29.89 11.56 -10.90
N LEU A 82 -28.60 11.77 -10.61
CA LEU A 82 -28.06 12.98 -9.98
C LEU A 82 -27.83 14.14 -10.95
N ILE A 83 -28.01 13.97 -12.27
CA ILE A 83 -27.76 14.98 -13.30
C ILE A 83 -28.46 16.32 -13.04
N SER A 84 -29.55 16.32 -12.26
CA SER A 84 -30.30 17.53 -11.90
C SER A 84 -29.84 18.21 -10.60
N GLY A 85 -28.84 17.67 -9.91
CA GLY A 85 -28.24 18.22 -8.68
C GLY A 85 -27.80 17.14 -7.72
N GLY A 86 -26.58 17.23 -7.23
CA GLY A 86 -25.93 16.30 -6.34
C GLY A 86 -24.49 16.03 -6.76
N SER A 87 -23.72 15.39 -5.89
CA SER A 87 -22.34 14.99 -6.17
C SER A 87 -22.15 13.50 -5.93
N LEU A 88 -21.34 12.86 -6.78
CA LEU A 88 -20.90 11.49 -6.61
C LEU A 88 -19.59 11.28 -7.35
N LYS A 89 -18.51 11.06 -6.63
CA LYS A 89 -17.20 10.79 -7.20
C LYS A 89 -16.70 9.46 -6.67
N THR A 90 -16.10 8.66 -7.53
CA THR A 90 -15.35 7.49 -7.10
C THR A 90 -13.91 7.59 -7.61
N GLU A 91 -12.99 7.20 -6.76
CA GLU A 91 -11.58 7.09 -7.05
C GLU A 91 -11.11 5.72 -6.57
N TRP A 92 -10.09 5.18 -7.22
CA TRP A 92 -9.55 3.90 -6.84
C TRP A 92 -8.02 3.93 -6.76
N ALA A 93 -7.47 3.01 -5.95
CA ALA A 93 -6.04 2.80 -5.81
C ALA A 93 -5.76 1.30 -5.68
N GLY A 94 -4.64 0.85 -6.24
CA GLY A 94 -4.24 -0.55 -6.20
C GLY A 94 -3.83 -1.06 -7.57
N GLY A 95 -3.84 -2.38 -7.74
CA GLY A 95 -3.43 -3.01 -8.99
C GLY A 95 -3.11 -4.49 -8.83
N ILE A 96 -2.43 -5.03 -9.83
CA ILE A 96 -1.89 -6.39 -9.79
C ILE A 96 -0.59 -6.36 -8.99
N THR A 97 -0.48 -7.27 -8.05
CA THR A 97 0.67 -7.43 -7.19
C THR A 97 1.38 -8.73 -7.49
N ASP A 98 2.55 -8.93 -6.87
CA ASP A 98 3.25 -10.21 -6.93
C ASP A 98 2.32 -11.36 -6.52
N GLY A 99 2.53 -12.53 -7.10
CA GLY A 99 1.74 -13.73 -6.82
C GLY A 99 0.38 -13.78 -7.50
N ASP A 100 0.18 -13.03 -8.58
CA ASP A 100 -1.06 -13.00 -9.37
C ASP A 100 -2.30 -12.58 -8.53
N LEU A 101 -2.11 -11.59 -7.66
CA LEU A 101 -3.18 -11.03 -6.84
C LEU A 101 -3.62 -9.66 -7.38
N PHE A 102 -4.91 -9.47 -7.57
CA PHE A 102 -5.48 -8.14 -7.78
C PHE A 102 -5.99 -7.60 -6.45
N ILE A 103 -5.48 -6.45 -6.04
CA ILE A 103 -5.83 -5.80 -4.78
C ILE A 103 -6.12 -4.34 -5.06
N CYS A 104 -7.33 -3.88 -4.71
CA CYS A 104 -7.68 -2.47 -4.85
C CYS A 104 -8.58 -1.98 -3.72
N THR A 105 -8.58 -0.66 -3.56
CA THR A 105 -9.59 0.08 -2.79
C THR A 105 -10.35 1.02 -3.71
N VAL A 106 -11.62 1.21 -3.44
CA VAL A 106 -12.42 2.25 -4.08
C VAL A 106 -12.98 3.17 -2.99
N SER A 107 -12.75 4.47 -3.16
CA SER A 107 -13.36 5.52 -2.36
C SER A 107 -14.52 6.11 -3.14
N ALA A 108 -15.71 6.13 -2.56
CA ALA A 108 -16.87 6.80 -3.12
C ALA A 108 -17.30 7.94 -2.20
N GLU A 109 -17.35 9.17 -2.74
CA GLU A 109 -17.75 10.35 -1.99
C GLU A 109 -18.94 11.04 -2.69
N GLY A 110 -19.92 11.45 -1.89
CA GLY A 110 -21.07 12.19 -2.43
C GLY A 110 -22.35 12.00 -1.62
N ALA A 111 -23.45 12.39 -2.20
CA ALA A 111 -24.80 12.18 -1.64
C ALA A 111 -25.27 10.73 -1.90
N LEU A 112 -24.63 9.76 -1.22
CA LEU A 112 -24.83 8.33 -1.47
C LEU A 112 -26.19 7.84 -0.98
N GLU A 113 -26.54 8.10 0.26
CA GLU A 113 -27.79 7.62 0.88
C GLU A 113 -28.68 8.74 1.42
N THR A 114 -28.11 9.90 1.69
CA THR A 114 -28.80 11.05 2.30
C THR A 114 -28.45 12.33 1.53
N THR A 115 -29.04 13.46 1.95
CA THR A 115 -28.69 14.80 1.44
C THR A 115 -27.33 15.30 1.91
N ARG A 116 -26.62 14.54 2.78
CA ARG A 116 -25.25 14.86 3.21
C ARG A 116 -24.27 14.05 2.38
N SER A 117 -23.17 14.66 2.00
CA SER A 117 -22.03 13.97 1.42
C SER A 117 -21.46 13.01 2.46
N THR A 118 -21.22 11.77 2.05
CA THR A 118 -20.56 10.75 2.86
C THR A 118 -19.47 10.08 2.02
N GLN A 119 -18.46 9.56 2.67
CA GLN A 119 -17.42 8.78 2.03
C GLN A 119 -17.58 7.31 2.42
N VAL A 120 -17.46 6.43 1.44
CA VAL A 120 -17.43 4.97 1.65
C VAL A 120 -16.12 4.44 1.09
N LEU A 121 -15.46 3.55 1.83
CA LEU A 121 -14.30 2.78 1.38
C LEU A 121 -14.70 1.33 1.21
N THR A 122 -14.37 0.76 0.06
CA THR A 122 -14.52 -0.66 -0.25
C THR A 122 -13.22 -1.23 -0.77
N ALA A 123 -13.10 -2.54 -0.83
CA ALA A 123 -11.92 -3.21 -1.35
C ALA A 123 -12.29 -4.46 -2.13
N SER A 124 -11.40 -4.88 -3.02
CA SER A 124 -11.38 -6.20 -3.61
C SER A 124 -10.00 -6.82 -3.45
N ASN A 125 -9.94 -8.06 -2.98
CA ASN A 125 -8.75 -8.90 -2.93
C ASN A 125 -9.08 -10.16 -3.72
N ILE A 126 -8.54 -10.31 -4.92
CA ILE A 126 -8.91 -11.36 -5.87
C ILE A 126 -7.66 -12.14 -6.31
N ASP A 127 -7.72 -13.46 -6.24
CA ASP A 127 -6.72 -14.34 -6.86
C ASP A 127 -6.98 -14.41 -8.37
N LEU A 128 -6.06 -13.91 -9.19
CA LEU A 128 -6.21 -13.89 -10.65
C LEU A 128 -6.08 -15.25 -11.30
N ARG A 129 -5.63 -16.29 -10.58
CA ARG A 129 -5.49 -17.65 -11.11
C ARG A 129 -6.84 -18.35 -11.34
N ASP A 130 -7.83 -18.02 -10.51
CA ASP A 130 -9.16 -18.65 -10.53
C ASP A 130 -10.33 -17.67 -10.30
N GLY A 131 -10.02 -16.39 -10.02
CA GLY A 131 -11.01 -15.33 -9.83
C GLY A 131 -11.75 -15.36 -8.50
N HIS A 132 -11.30 -16.18 -7.51
CA HIS A 132 -11.97 -16.18 -6.23
C HIS A 132 -11.64 -14.93 -5.41
N GLU A 133 -12.59 -14.48 -4.61
CA GLU A 133 -12.40 -13.43 -3.62
C GLU A 133 -11.69 -14.01 -2.41
N ILE A 134 -10.58 -13.40 -2.04
CA ILE A 134 -9.79 -13.80 -0.88
C ILE A 134 -10.50 -13.31 0.38
N ARG A 135 -10.80 -14.22 1.28
CA ARG A 135 -11.41 -13.91 2.57
C ARG A 135 -10.36 -13.75 3.66
N LEU A 136 -10.72 -13.02 4.72
CA LEU A 136 -9.81 -12.74 5.83
C LEU A 136 -9.33 -14.03 6.54
N ASP A 137 -10.20 -15.03 6.68
CA ASP A 137 -9.87 -16.32 7.29
C ASP A 137 -8.84 -17.13 6.52
N GLU A 138 -8.71 -16.93 5.21
CA GLU A 138 -7.73 -17.60 4.35
C GLU A 138 -6.27 -17.12 4.57
N LEU A 139 -6.10 -16.03 5.29
CA LEU A 139 -4.78 -15.47 5.59
C LEU A 139 -4.14 -16.10 6.83
N PHE A 140 -4.86 -16.93 7.57
CA PHE A 140 -4.45 -17.42 8.88
C PHE A 140 -4.51 -18.94 9.00
N THR A 141 -3.58 -19.48 9.75
CA THR A 141 -3.58 -20.91 10.14
C THR A 141 -4.58 -21.20 11.25
N ASP A 142 -4.93 -20.20 12.07
CA ASP A 142 -5.93 -20.27 13.14
C ASP A 142 -6.74 -18.96 13.17
N GLU A 143 -7.95 -18.99 12.60
CA GLU A 143 -8.83 -17.83 12.53
C GLU A 143 -9.22 -17.30 13.92
N ALA A 144 -9.45 -18.17 14.89
CA ALA A 144 -9.88 -17.75 16.21
C ALA A 144 -8.76 -17.01 16.96
N ALA A 145 -7.53 -17.55 16.90
CA ALA A 145 -6.37 -16.90 17.46
C ALA A 145 -6.05 -15.58 16.74
N ALA A 146 -6.17 -15.53 15.41
CA ALA A 146 -5.98 -14.30 14.66
C ALA A 146 -6.97 -13.21 15.05
N ARG A 147 -8.25 -13.55 15.22
CA ARG A 147 -9.29 -12.61 15.70
C ARG A 147 -8.96 -12.07 17.09
N GLU A 148 -8.56 -12.93 18.01
CA GLU A 148 -8.16 -12.52 19.37
C GLU A 148 -6.97 -11.55 19.34
N MET A 149 -5.95 -11.83 18.51
CA MET A 149 -4.80 -10.95 18.36
C MET A 149 -5.18 -9.60 17.75
N ILE A 150 -6.02 -9.59 16.71
CA ILE A 150 -6.51 -8.35 16.07
C ILE A 150 -7.34 -7.53 17.06
N GLU A 151 -8.28 -8.15 17.76
CA GLU A 151 -9.13 -7.49 18.75
C GLU A 151 -8.30 -6.92 19.91
N SER A 152 -7.32 -7.68 20.40
CA SER A 152 -6.37 -7.22 21.43
C SER A 152 -5.57 -6.00 20.97
N TYR A 153 -5.08 -5.99 19.73
CA TYR A 153 -4.37 -4.85 19.17
C TYR A 153 -5.30 -3.62 19.07
N LEU A 154 -6.52 -3.79 18.56
CA LEU A 154 -7.49 -2.72 18.44
C LEU A 154 -7.86 -2.13 19.81
N GLU A 155 -8.03 -2.97 20.82
CA GLU A 155 -8.42 -2.55 22.17
C GLU A 155 -7.27 -1.87 22.91
N ASN A 156 -6.07 -2.43 22.87
CA ASN A 156 -4.97 -2.02 23.74
C ASN A 156 -4.06 -0.95 23.13
N GLU A 157 -3.96 -0.90 21.80
CA GLU A 157 -3.06 0.03 21.12
C GLU A 157 -3.80 1.10 20.32
N VAL A 158 -4.85 0.72 19.59
CA VAL A 158 -5.57 1.66 18.71
C VAL A 158 -6.59 2.48 19.48
N ALA A 159 -7.43 1.84 20.29
CA ALA A 159 -8.50 2.52 21.03
C ALA A 159 -7.99 3.64 21.96
N PRO A 160 -6.87 3.49 22.69
CA PRO A 160 -6.34 4.59 23.50
C PRO A 160 -5.93 5.81 22.70
N GLU A 161 -5.38 5.63 21.50
CA GLU A 161 -5.00 6.75 20.62
C GLU A 161 -6.22 7.40 19.97
N LEU A 162 -7.21 6.60 19.57
CA LEU A 162 -8.46 7.09 19.03
C LEU A 162 -9.41 7.67 20.11
N SER A 163 -9.24 7.32 21.38
CA SER A 163 -10.15 7.70 22.46
C SER A 163 -10.32 9.21 22.62
N ALA A 164 -9.32 10.01 22.25
CA ALA A 164 -9.44 11.46 22.19
C ALA A 164 -10.44 11.92 21.10
N HIS A 165 -10.75 11.08 20.13
CA HIS A 165 -11.63 11.34 18.99
C HIS A 165 -12.89 10.49 18.96
N LEU A 166 -12.97 9.41 19.76
CA LEU A 166 -14.13 8.55 19.89
C LEU A 166 -15.00 9.01 21.08
N GLN A 167 -16.29 9.23 20.86
CA GLN A 167 -17.24 9.56 21.94
C GLN A 167 -17.57 8.34 22.83
N ASN A 168 -17.33 7.13 22.35
CA ASN A 168 -17.52 5.89 23.09
C ASN A 168 -16.26 5.03 22.93
N SER A 169 -15.72 4.56 24.03
CA SER A 169 -14.56 3.66 24.10
C SER A 169 -14.94 2.18 23.87
N GLU A 170 -15.94 1.92 23.02
CA GLU A 170 -16.28 0.55 22.67
C GLU A 170 -15.29 0.00 21.65
N VAL A 171 -14.87 -1.24 21.86
CA VAL A 171 -14.02 -1.98 20.94
C VAL A 171 -14.66 -1.99 19.56
N THR A 172 -13.94 -1.51 18.57
CA THR A 172 -14.41 -1.52 17.20
C THR A 172 -14.34 -2.95 16.66
N PRO A 173 -15.46 -3.56 16.23
CA PRO A 173 -15.43 -4.91 15.69
C PRO A 173 -14.56 -4.98 14.43
N ILE A 174 -14.01 -6.17 14.15
CA ILE A 174 -13.28 -6.41 12.90
C ILE A 174 -14.24 -6.22 11.73
N PRO A 175 -13.99 -5.31 10.78
CA PRO A 175 -14.85 -5.07 9.64
C PRO A 175 -14.77 -6.21 8.62
N GLU A 176 -15.76 -6.32 7.75
CA GLU A 176 -15.75 -7.28 6.64
C GLU A 176 -14.75 -6.86 5.53
N ALA A 177 -14.65 -5.55 5.28
CA ALA A 177 -13.78 -5.01 4.24
C ALA A 177 -12.34 -4.85 4.74
N PHE A 178 -11.39 -5.39 3.99
CA PHE A 178 -9.97 -5.31 4.29
C PHE A 178 -9.12 -5.29 3.02
N VAL A 179 -7.85 -4.93 3.15
CA VAL A 179 -6.86 -4.91 2.08
C VAL A 179 -5.61 -5.66 2.51
N ILE A 180 -5.10 -6.52 1.63
CA ILE A 180 -3.84 -7.24 1.82
C ILE A 180 -2.70 -6.34 1.32
N GLU A 181 -2.12 -5.54 2.20
CA GLU A 181 -0.94 -4.74 1.86
C GLU A 181 0.34 -5.58 1.97
N LEU A 182 1.44 -5.11 1.39
CA LEU A 182 2.72 -5.80 1.49
C LEU A 182 3.22 -5.88 2.94
N THR A 183 2.98 -4.85 3.73
CA THR A 183 3.53 -4.70 5.08
C THR A 183 2.50 -4.92 6.19
N GLY A 184 1.22 -5.13 5.87
CA GLY A 184 0.18 -5.30 6.89
C GLY A 184 -1.22 -5.56 6.34
N LEU A 185 -2.10 -5.89 7.25
CA LEU A 185 -3.54 -5.97 7.04
C LEU A 185 -4.15 -4.58 7.27
N ARG A 186 -4.87 -4.07 6.29
CA ARG A 186 -5.60 -2.80 6.41
C ARG A 186 -7.09 -3.08 6.52
N LEU A 187 -7.68 -2.75 7.66
CA LEU A 187 -9.10 -2.91 7.96
C LEU A 187 -9.85 -1.63 7.59
N LEU A 188 -10.91 -1.73 6.78
CA LEU A 188 -11.69 -0.59 6.30
C LEU A 188 -12.99 -0.46 7.09
N TYR A 189 -13.20 0.70 7.71
CA TYR A 189 -14.35 0.96 8.56
C TYR A 189 -15.33 1.91 7.88
N PRO A 190 -16.63 1.59 7.92
CA PRO A 190 -17.67 2.50 7.46
C PRO A 190 -17.66 3.83 8.23
N VAL A 191 -18.32 4.82 7.64
CA VAL A 191 -18.55 6.13 8.27
C VAL A 191 -19.10 5.97 9.67
N LYS A 192 -18.54 6.74 10.63
CA LYS A 192 -18.94 6.78 12.05
C LYS A 192 -18.57 5.57 12.91
N GLN A 193 -17.89 4.59 12.38
CA GLN A 193 -17.40 3.49 13.23
C GLN A 193 -16.12 3.86 13.99
N LEU A 194 -15.16 4.53 13.33
CA LEU A 194 -13.95 5.01 13.99
C LEU A 194 -14.12 6.39 14.65
N SER A 195 -15.06 7.20 14.16
CA SER A 195 -15.36 8.50 14.73
C SER A 195 -16.84 8.86 14.53
N THR A 196 -17.53 9.22 15.61
CA THR A 196 -18.91 9.70 15.56
C THR A 196 -19.03 11.13 15.02
N LEU A 197 -17.92 11.85 14.93
CA LEU A 197 -17.85 13.24 14.48
C LEU A 197 -17.48 13.37 12.99
N SER A 198 -16.96 12.30 12.36
CA SER A 198 -16.55 12.31 10.96
C SER A 198 -17.65 11.75 10.06
N ASP A 199 -17.92 12.43 8.95
CA ASP A 199 -18.75 11.90 7.85
C ASP A 199 -17.89 11.09 6.85
N ARG A 200 -16.66 10.74 7.22
CA ARG A 200 -15.73 9.95 6.43
C ARG A 200 -15.61 8.52 6.95
N ALA A 201 -15.32 7.62 6.04
CA ALA A 201 -14.82 6.29 6.36
C ALA A 201 -13.40 6.38 6.92
N GLY A 202 -12.98 5.35 7.62
CA GLY A 202 -11.64 5.27 8.18
C GLY A 202 -11.00 3.91 7.94
N ASP A 203 -9.73 3.79 8.26
CA ASP A 203 -9.00 2.54 8.18
C ASP A 203 -8.02 2.39 9.34
N ILE A 204 -7.68 1.14 9.65
CA ILE A 204 -6.67 0.76 10.63
C ILE A 204 -5.77 -0.27 9.99
N ARG A 205 -4.47 -0.08 10.11
CA ARG A 205 -3.47 -1.01 9.63
C ARG A 205 -2.84 -1.77 10.78
N ILE A 206 -2.67 -3.08 10.58
CA ILE A 206 -2.00 -3.99 11.51
C ILE A 206 -0.80 -4.60 10.76
N GLY A 207 0.41 -4.34 11.22
CA GLY A 207 1.61 -4.91 10.62
C GLY A 207 1.60 -6.43 10.70
N TRP A 208 1.98 -7.13 9.60
CA TRP A 208 2.02 -8.59 9.57
C TRP A 208 2.89 -9.20 10.66
N TYR A 209 3.96 -8.53 11.04
CA TYR A 209 4.84 -8.99 12.11
C TYR A 209 4.11 -9.22 13.44
N ARG A 210 3.07 -8.42 13.73
CA ARG A 210 2.23 -8.55 14.93
C ARG A 210 1.33 -9.79 14.91
N LEU A 211 1.04 -10.30 13.72
CA LEU A 211 0.19 -11.48 13.50
C LEU A 211 1.01 -12.72 13.11
N ARG A 212 2.36 -12.64 13.16
CA ARG A 212 3.29 -13.65 12.65
C ARG A 212 2.95 -15.07 13.09
N GLU A 213 2.56 -15.27 14.35
CA GLU A 213 2.28 -16.60 14.93
C GLU A 213 1.07 -17.31 14.30
N VAL A 214 0.18 -16.56 13.66
CA VAL A 214 -1.08 -17.08 13.12
C VAL A 214 -1.19 -16.94 11.59
N LEU A 215 -0.21 -16.33 10.91
CA LEU A 215 -0.22 -16.17 9.46
C LEU A 215 -0.07 -17.52 8.74
N ASP A 216 -0.79 -17.68 7.64
CA ASP A 216 -0.50 -18.74 6.68
C ASP A 216 0.62 -18.31 5.72
N LEU A 217 1.84 -18.67 6.09
CA LEU A 217 3.07 -18.46 5.31
C LEU A 217 3.52 -19.70 4.56
N SER A 218 2.62 -20.65 4.30
CA SER A 218 2.90 -21.82 3.46
C SER A 218 3.32 -21.40 2.04
N GLU A 219 4.10 -22.21 1.35
CA GLU A 219 4.70 -21.88 0.04
C GLU A 219 3.66 -21.42 -1.00
N ASP A 220 2.48 -22.06 -1.03
CA ASP A 220 1.37 -21.71 -1.93
C ASP A 220 0.37 -20.72 -1.31
N GLY A 221 0.58 -20.30 -0.06
CA GLY A 221 -0.27 -19.39 0.68
C GLY A 221 -0.35 -17.99 0.03
N ILE A 222 -1.47 -17.33 0.21
CA ILE A 222 -1.72 -15.99 -0.34
C ILE A 222 -0.65 -14.99 0.12
N LEU A 223 -0.31 -15.02 1.42
CA LEU A 223 0.66 -14.10 2.00
C LEU A 223 2.09 -14.38 1.51
N SER A 224 2.47 -15.64 1.34
CA SER A 224 3.78 -16.00 0.78
C SER A 224 3.91 -15.57 -0.68
N ARG A 225 2.88 -15.76 -1.48
CA ARG A 225 2.84 -15.29 -2.88
C ARG A 225 2.87 -13.76 -2.97
N ARG A 226 2.28 -13.07 -1.99
CA ARG A 226 2.35 -11.62 -1.84
C ARG A 226 3.72 -11.12 -1.41
N GLY A 227 4.60 -11.99 -0.94
CA GLY A 227 5.94 -11.64 -0.45
C GLY A 227 5.97 -11.16 1.01
N VAL A 228 4.92 -11.47 1.79
CA VAL A 228 4.84 -11.03 3.20
C VAL A 228 5.92 -11.66 4.07
N ASN A 229 6.27 -12.94 3.84
CA ASN A 229 7.35 -13.61 4.55
C ASN A 229 8.69 -12.86 4.43
N GLU A 230 8.99 -12.33 3.25
CA GLU A 230 10.22 -11.57 3.02
C GLU A 230 10.20 -10.19 3.72
N MET A 231 8.99 -9.66 3.97
CA MET A 231 8.83 -8.37 4.67
C MET A 231 9.05 -8.48 6.17
N ILE A 232 8.72 -9.63 6.77
CA ILE A 232 8.74 -9.82 8.23
C ILE A 232 9.92 -10.67 8.71
N ASP A 233 10.61 -11.37 7.82
CA ASP A 233 11.75 -12.21 8.16
C ASP A 233 13.06 -11.60 7.61
N LEU A 234 14.01 -11.39 8.53
CA LEU A 234 15.32 -10.86 8.18
C LEU A 234 16.22 -11.98 7.66
N MET A 235 16.33 -12.06 6.34
CA MET A 235 17.11 -13.07 5.62
C MET A 235 18.16 -12.39 4.70
N PRO A 236 19.19 -13.11 4.23
CA PRO A 236 20.16 -12.54 3.28
C PRO A 236 19.51 -11.97 2.00
N GLU A 237 18.45 -12.61 1.51
CA GLU A 237 17.68 -12.19 0.35
C GLU A 237 16.92 -10.88 0.63
N SER A 238 16.42 -10.71 1.86
CA SER A 238 15.76 -9.47 2.32
C SER A 238 16.75 -8.30 2.33
N ALA A 239 18.01 -8.54 2.72
CA ALA A 239 19.06 -7.52 2.70
C ALA A 239 19.36 -6.98 1.28
N GLU A 240 19.41 -7.86 0.27
CA GLU A 240 19.63 -7.43 -1.12
C GLU A 240 18.41 -6.64 -1.65
N LYS A 241 17.18 -7.04 -1.30
CA LYS A 241 15.96 -6.29 -1.65
C LYS A 241 15.92 -4.92 -0.98
N LEU A 242 16.24 -4.87 0.32
CA LEU A 242 16.35 -3.61 1.07
C LEU A 242 17.35 -2.67 0.40
N LYS A 243 18.54 -3.17 0.09
CA LYS A 243 19.58 -2.40 -0.60
C LYS A 243 19.11 -1.88 -1.97
N GLY A 244 18.43 -2.70 -2.76
CA GLY A 244 17.87 -2.30 -4.05
C GLY A 244 16.84 -1.18 -3.90
N THR A 245 15.85 -1.38 -3.02
CA THR A 245 14.77 -0.43 -2.78
C THR A 245 15.29 0.90 -2.21
N THR A 246 16.24 0.84 -1.26
CA THR A 246 16.84 2.05 -0.67
C THR A 246 17.72 2.81 -1.66
N ALA A 247 18.41 2.11 -2.57
CA ALA A 247 19.18 2.75 -3.64
C ALA A 247 18.30 3.51 -4.66
N GLU A 248 16.99 3.26 -4.66
CA GLU A 248 15.99 4.00 -5.44
C GLU A 248 15.33 5.14 -4.63
N GLY A 249 15.80 5.42 -3.43
CA GLY A 249 15.22 6.43 -2.54
C GLY A 249 13.87 6.03 -1.92
N ARG A 250 13.61 4.72 -1.76
CA ARG A 250 12.34 4.19 -1.27
C ARG A 250 12.51 3.31 -0.04
N LEU A 251 11.48 3.27 0.80
CA LEU A 251 11.30 2.21 1.80
C LEU A 251 10.13 1.32 1.40
N PRO A 252 10.21 0.01 1.64
CA PRO A 252 9.18 -0.93 1.22
C PRO A 252 7.83 -0.61 1.87
N GLY A 253 6.77 -0.69 1.07
CA GLY A 253 5.40 -0.41 1.51
C GLY A 253 5.07 1.06 1.75
N ILE A 254 6.01 1.99 1.57
CA ILE A 254 5.76 3.44 1.67
C ILE A 254 5.49 3.98 0.27
N PRO A 255 4.36 4.71 0.07
CA PRO A 255 3.96 5.18 -1.25
C PRO A 255 4.68 6.47 -1.71
N ALA A 256 5.84 6.76 -1.14
CA ALA A 256 6.66 7.93 -1.44
C ALA A 256 8.11 7.53 -1.70
N ALA A 257 8.80 8.34 -2.49
CA ALA A 257 10.23 8.27 -2.70
C ALA A 257 10.89 9.61 -2.34
N ILE A 258 12.18 9.57 -2.01
CA ILE A 258 12.99 10.79 -1.90
C ILE A 258 12.97 11.49 -3.26
N GLY A 259 12.75 12.82 -3.26
CA GLY A 259 12.57 13.63 -4.45
C GLY A 259 11.12 13.81 -4.92
N ASP A 260 10.15 13.03 -4.42
CA ASP A 260 8.74 13.20 -4.74
C ASP A 260 8.23 14.58 -4.26
N SER A 261 7.28 15.16 -5.00
CA SER A 261 6.65 16.44 -4.66
C SER A 261 5.74 16.32 -3.45
N MET A 262 5.97 17.14 -2.43
CA MET A 262 5.12 17.19 -1.23
C MET A 262 3.68 17.60 -1.56
N GLN A 263 3.48 18.47 -2.57
CA GLN A 263 2.14 18.86 -3.03
C GLN A 263 1.37 17.66 -3.61
N GLU A 264 2.01 16.89 -4.51
CA GLU A 264 1.37 15.73 -5.12
C GLU A 264 1.04 14.65 -4.09
N LEU A 265 1.92 14.45 -3.11
CA LEU A 265 1.68 13.50 -2.03
C LEU A 265 0.55 13.97 -1.10
N THR A 266 0.47 15.27 -0.80
CA THR A 266 -0.63 15.84 -0.01
C THR A 266 -1.97 15.68 -0.71
N ASP A 267 -2.01 15.93 -2.02
CA ASP A 267 -3.24 15.78 -2.80
C ASP A 267 -3.71 14.32 -2.85
N ARG A 268 -2.78 13.38 -2.76
CA ARG A 268 -3.05 11.93 -2.85
C ARG A 268 -3.29 11.26 -1.50
N TYR A 269 -2.58 11.65 -0.44
CA TYR A 269 -2.47 10.89 0.82
C TYR A 269 -2.78 11.71 2.07
N HIS A 270 -3.51 12.75 2.08
CA HIS A 270 -3.82 13.52 3.28
C HIS A 270 -2.64 13.57 4.28
N LEU A 271 -1.70 14.44 4.04
CA LEU A 271 -0.62 14.68 5.01
C LEU A 271 -1.14 15.57 6.14
N LEU A 272 -0.64 15.36 7.37
CA LEU A 272 -0.87 16.28 8.47
C LEU A 272 -0.31 17.66 8.08
N THR A 273 -1.18 18.66 8.05
CA THR A 273 -0.83 20.04 7.64
C THR A 273 -0.09 20.83 8.72
N ASP A 274 0.04 20.28 9.93
CA ASP A 274 0.79 20.89 11.03
C ASP A 274 2.05 20.05 11.31
N PRO A 275 3.11 20.25 10.52
CA PRO A 275 4.31 19.44 10.61
C PRO A 275 5.08 19.71 11.90
N ASP A 276 5.60 18.64 12.46
CA ASP A 276 6.53 18.72 13.57
C ASP A 276 7.93 19.14 13.08
N GLY A 277 8.65 19.89 13.90
CA GLY A 277 10.06 20.20 13.66
C GLY A 277 10.96 19.06 14.11
N TYR A 278 12.05 18.82 13.38
CA TYR A 278 13.17 17.98 13.80
C TYR A 278 14.50 18.70 13.49
N GLU A 279 15.63 18.15 13.95
CA GLU A 279 16.93 18.72 13.62
C GLU A 279 17.22 18.58 12.11
N GLY A 280 17.03 19.65 11.37
CA GLY A 280 17.24 19.70 9.91
C GLY A 280 16.04 20.10 9.07
N GLY A 281 14.82 20.16 9.65
CA GLY A 281 13.65 20.51 8.84
C GLY A 281 12.32 20.26 9.49
N ARG A 282 11.38 19.76 8.70
CA ARG A 282 10.01 19.44 9.11
C ARG A 282 9.66 17.98 8.81
N MET A 283 8.83 17.43 9.67
CA MET A 283 8.39 16.05 9.64
C MET A 283 6.87 16.01 9.51
N PHE A 284 6.39 15.43 8.41
CA PHE A 284 4.97 15.31 8.07
C PHE A 284 4.53 13.87 8.30
N ALA A 285 3.63 13.64 9.24
CA ALA A 285 3.02 12.33 9.39
C ALA A 285 2.12 12.02 8.18
N LEU A 286 2.18 10.79 7.69
CA LEU A 286 1.20 10.26 6.76
C LEU A 286 -0.09 9.98 7.55
N GLU A 287 -1.17 10.70 7.22
CA GLU A 287 -2.46 10.53 7.88
C GLU A 287 -3.24 9.30 7.41
N GLY A 288 -4.15 8.91 8.29
CA GLY A 288 -5.07 7.79 8.05
C GLY A 288 -4.44 6.46 8.39
N GLY A 289 -4.90 5.69 9.27
CA GLY A 289 -4.41 4.40 9.79
C GLY A 289 -3.46 3.55 8.94
N MET A 290 -3.15 4.00 7.72
CA MET A 290 -2.31 3.31 6.74
C MET A 290 -0.83 3.26 7.10
N PHE A 291 -0.29 4.36 7.63
CA PHE A 291 1.16 4.53 7.84
C PHE A 291 1.43 5.11 9.22
N ARG A 292 0.91 4.43 10.23
CA ARG A 292 1.09 4.83 11.62
C ARG A 292 2.56 5.06 11.92
N LYS A 293 2.90 6.22 12.49
CA LYS A 293 4.28 6.61 12.78
C LYS A 293 5.25 6.53 11.58
N THR A 294 4.73 6.81 10.39
CA THR A 294 5.55 7.02 9.19
C THR A 294 5.53 8.49 8.83
N TYR A 295 6.71 9.04 8.57
CA TYR A 295 6.90 10.46 8.36
C TYR A 295 7.69 10.73 7.09
N LEU A 296 7.28 11.78 6.37
CA LEU A 296 8.06 12.38 5.28
C LEU A 296 8.84 13.57 5.83
N LEU A 297 10.13 13.60 5.55
CA LEU A 297 11.04 14.63 6.01
C LEU A 297 11.29 15.63 4.87
N THR A 298 11.32 16.93 5.20
CA THR A 298 11.69 17.99 4.26
C THR A 298 12.69 18.92 4.90
N ASP A 299 13.50 19.59 4.10
CA ASP A 299 14.45 20.62 4.53
C ASP A 299 13.82 22.01 4.67
N ASP A 300 12.53 22.15 4.35
CA ASP A 300 11.87 23.46 4.39
C ASP A 300 11.65 23.94 5.82
N LEU A 301 12.40 24.98 6.16
CA LEU A 301 12.30 25.70 7.43
C LEU A 301 11.35 26.91 7.33
N GLY A 302 10.79 27.20 6.15
CA GLY A 302 9.98 28.37 5.87
C GLY A 302 8.49 28.10 5.62
N ALA A 303 7.77 29.12 5.17
CA ALA A 303 6.42 28.98 4.64
C ALA A 303 6.48 28.55 3.18
N GLY A 304 5.83 27.44 2.82
CA GLY A 304 5.75 26.98 1.44
C GLY A 304 6.27 25.58 1.23
N TRP A 305 6.12 24.74 2.25
CA TRP A 305 6.47 23.31 2.19
C TRP A 305 5.82 22.56 1.01
N GLU A 306 4.69 23.07 0.53
CA GLU A 306 3.99 22.53 -0.64
C GLU A 306 4.87 22.52 -1.90
N ASN A 307 5.86 23.41 -1.98
CA ASN A 307 6.80 23.48 -3.09
C ASN A 307 8.09 22.69 -2.82
N SER A 308 8.20 22.02 -1.68
CA SER A 308 9.36 21.19 -1.35
C SER A 308 9.22 19.77 -1.87
N THR A 309 10.31 19.02 -1.79
CA THR A 309 10.37 17.60 -2.09
C THR A 309 10.67 16.79 -0.83
N VAL A 310 10.34 15.51 -0.86
CA VAL A 310 10.73 14.56 0.18
C VAL A 310 12.26 14.46 0.21
N GLN A 311 12.87 14.76 1.36
CA GLN A 311 14.30 14.66 1.61
C GLN A 311 14.67 13.40 2.41
N GLY A 312 13.66 12.79 3.02
CA GLY A 312 13.83 11.54 3.74
C GLY A 312 12.50 10.93 4.12
N ILE A 313 12.55 9.66 4.49
CA ILE A 313 11.41 8.86 4.94
C ILE A 313 11.80 8.24 6.27
N ARG A 314 10.95 8.38 7.29
CA ARG A 314 11.17 7.82 8.61
C ARG A 314 10.02 6.89 8.99
N MET A 315 10.35 5.71 9.50
CA MET A 315 9.43 4.73 10.04
C MET A 315 9.75 4.49 11.51
N ASP A 316 8.81 4.80 12.39
CA ASP A 316 8.90 4.50 13.82
C ASP A 316 7.97 3.34 14.21
N GLU A 317 7.35 2.68 13.24
CA GLU A 317 6.56 1.46 13.37
C GLU A 317 6.54 0.69 12.04
N GLY A 318 6.44 -0.63 12.09
CA GLY A 318 6.36 -1.50 10.90
C GLY A 318 7.68 -2.21 10.61
N CYS A 319 7.71 -2.91 9.49
CA CYS A 319 8.87 -3.68 9.03
C CYS A 319 9.31 -3.25 7.63
N ALA A 320 10.61 -3.32 7.40
CA ALA A 320 11.24 -3.15 6.10
C ALA A 320 12.16 -4.34 5.84
N TYR A 321 11.69 -5.35 5.11
CA TYR A 321 12.43 -6.57 4.80
C TYR A 321 13.08 -7.22 6.06
N GLY A 322 12.23 -7.50 7.07
CA GLY A 322 12.64 -8.13 8.31
C GLY A 322 13.26 -7.20 9.37
N LEU A 323 13.54 -5.95 9.03
CA LEU A 323 13.86 -4.93 10.02
C LEU A 323 12.56 -4.42 10.65
N CYS A 324 12.14 -5.00 11.76
CA CYS A 324 10.89 -4.67 12.42
C CYS A 324 11.15 -3.76 13.63
N VAL A 325 10.59 -2.56 13.58
CA VAL A 325 10.72 -1.56 14.65
C VAL A 325 10.05 -2.07 15.92
N GLY A 326 10.76 -2.02 17.04
CA GLY A 326 10.33 -2.53 18.34
C GLY A 326 10.65 -4.01 18.58
N GLU A 327 11.17 -4.74 17.59
CA GLU A 327 11.42 -6.18 17.68
C GLU A 327 12.84 -6.58 17.30
N THR A 328 13.34 -6.16 16.12
CA THR A 328 14.64 -6.58 15.60
C THR A 328 15.79 -6.04 16.45
N LEU A 329 16.69 -6.93 16.85
CA LEU A 329 17.86 -6.56 17.63
C LEU A 329 19.04 -6.19 16.73
N ARG A 330 19.91 -5.31 17.22
CA ARG A 330 21.09 -4.83 16.48
C ARG A 330 21.98 -5.98 15.99
N ASP A 331 22.23 -6.97 16.81
CA ASP A 331 23.06 -8.12 16.44
C ASP A 331 22.42 -8.94 15.30
N GLU A 332 21.10 -8.95 15.18
CA GLU A 332 20.40 -9.64 14.11
C GLU A 332 20.64 -8.93 12.77
N TRP A 333 20.44 -7.61 12.67
CA TRP A 333 20.69 -6.94 11.40
C TRP A 333 22.18 -6.86 11.04
N LEU A 334 23.07 -6.76 12.01
CA LEU A 334 24.52 -6.85 11.73
C LEU A 334 24.91 -8.20 11.13
N SER A 335 24.24 -9.29 11.55
CA SER A 335 24.50 -10.62 11.00
C SER A 335 24.10 -10.77 9.53
N VAL A 336 23.14 -9.95 9.05
CA VAL A 336 22.58 -10.03 7.70
C VAL A 336 23.06 -8.88 6.80
N LEU A 337 23.07 -7.63 7.30
CA LEU A 337 23.52 -6.45 6.55
C LEU A 337 25.02 -6.25 6.59
N CYS A 338 25.73 -7.02 7.42
CA CYS A 338 27.14 -6.83 7.77
C CYS A 338 27.39 -5.53 8.55
N GLU A 339 28.69 -5.20 8.75
CA GLU A 339 29.10 -3.99 9.47
C GLU A 339 28.61 -2.72 8.75
N PRO A 340 28.11 -1.71 9.48
CA PRO A 340 27.73 -0.44 8.89
C PRO A 340 28.92 0.34 8.36
N ASP A 341 28.70 1.20 7.37
CA ASP A 341 29.73 2.11 6.86
C ASP A 341 30.24 3.09 7.91
N SER A 342 29.36 3.46 8.84
CA SER A 342 29.68 4.26 10.02
C SER A 342 28.61 4.10 11.10
N GLU A 343 28.96 4.45 12.35
CA GLU A 343 28.06 4.44 13.47
C GLU A 343 28.16 5.74 14.28
N ALA A 344 27.12 6.07 15.04
CA ALA A 344 27.11 7.21 15.95
C ALA A 344 26.36 6.88 17.23
N GLU A 345 26.87 7.41 18.36
CA GLU A 345 26.11 7.45 19.61
C GLU A 345 25.09 8.59 19.57
N ILE A 346 23.88 8.29 19.98
CA ILE A 346 22.78 9.25 20.08
C ILE A 346 22.62 9.66 21.53
N SER A 347 23.14 10.84 21.85
CA SER A 347 23.02 11.41 23.20
C SER A 347 21.57 11.82 23.51
N GLU A 348 21.25 12.06 24.79
CA GLU A 348 19.95 12.57 25.22
C GLU A 348 19.54 13.85 24.47
N GLU A 349 20.45 14.80 24.26
CA GLU A 349 20.21 16.04 23.53
C GLU A 349 19.83 15.80 22.08
N LYS A 350 20.56 14.90 21.37
CA LYS A 350 20.25 14.52 19.98
C LYS A 350 18.96 13.73 19.89
N ALA A 351 18.71 12.86 20.86
CA ALA A 351 17.51 12.07 20.93
C ALA A 351 16.26 12.94 21.09
N GLU A 352 16.32 13.94 21.98
CA GLU A 352 15.25 14.93 22.15
C GLU A 352 15.00 15.73 20.88
N ALA A 353 16.07 16.24 20.23
CA ALA A 353 15.97 17.01 18.99
C ALA A 353 15.36 16.22 17.84
N ASN A 354 15.55 14.93 17.80
CA ASN A 354 15.04 14.03 16.76
C ASN A 354 13.81 13.22 17.20
N ARG A 355 13.30 13.44 18.40
CA ARG A 355 12.13 12.75 18.98
C ARG A 355 12.27 11.21 18.96
N ILE A 356 13.43 10.74 19.36
CA ILE A 356 13.76 9.34 19.58
C ILE A 356 14.32 9.14 20.99
N VAL A 357 14.65 7.93 21.36
CA VAL A 357 15.34 7.66 22.62
C VAL A 357 16.87 7.63 22.41
N PRO A 358 17.68 7.85 23.45
CA PRO A 358 19.13 7.69 23.38
C PRO A 358 19.52 6.25 23.00
N GLY A 359 20.65 6.11 22.32
CA GLY A 359 21.14 4.79 21.88
C GLY A 359 22.18 4.91 20.78
N LYS A 360 22.03 4.14 19.71
CA LYS A 360 22.97 4.11 18.58
C LYS A 360 22.26 4.29 17.25
N CYS A 361 23.02 4.75 16.26
CA CYS A 361 22.59 4.78 14.86
C CYS A 361 23.66 4.14 13.98
N ASP A 362 23.27 3.14 13.21
CA ASP A 362 24.08 2.50 12.18
C ASP A 362 23.74 3.07 10.82
N TYR A 363 24.75 3.45 10.03
CA TYR A 363 24.59 4.07 8.73
C TYR A 363 25.07 3.14 7.61
N TYR A 364 24.19 2.92 6.62
CA TYR A 364 24.49 2.14 5.41
C TYR A 364 24.27 3.03 4.19
N ASN A 365 25.26 3.16 3.31
CA ASN A 365 25.17 3.97 2.10
C ASN A 365 24.77 3.09 0.90
N TYR A 366 23.63 3.37 0.30
CA TYR A 366 23.14 2.66 -0.87
C TYR A 366 22.87 3.65 -2.01
N GLY A 367 23.83 3.74 -2.94
CA GLY A 367 23.79 4.73 -4.01
C GLY A 367 23.95 6.15 -3.48
N ASP A 368 22.99 7.00 -3.79
CA ASP A 368 22.95 8.40 -3.35
C ASP A 368 22.26 8.56 -1.99
N TYR A 369 21.73 7.47 -1.41
CA TYR A 369 20.93 7.50 -0.20
C TYR A 369 21.60 6.77 0.96
N ARG A 370 21.22 7.16 2.15
CA ARG A 370 21.72 6.60 3.41
C ARG A 370 20.57 6.02 4.21
N LEU A 371 20.63 4.71 4.44
CA LEU A 371 19.77 4.04 5.41
C LEU A 371 20.37 4.22 6.81
N GLN A 372 19.54 4.61 7.77
CA GLN A 372 19.91 4.87 9.15
C GLN A 372 19.04 3.99 10.05
N LEU A 373 19.66 3.12 10.82
CA LEU A 373 18.99 2.20 11.75
C LEU A 373 19.27 2.67 13.18
N TYR A 374 18.25 3.21 13.83
CA TYR A 374 18.34 3.69 15.21
C TYR A 374 17.96 2.57 16.18
N SER A 375 18.83 2.27 17.15
CA SER A 375 18.53 1.37 18.26
C SER A 375 18.57 2.09 19.59
N ASP A 376 17.78 1.59 20.53
CA ASP A 376 17.87 1.99 21.95
C ASP A 376 19.14 1.45 22.63
N GLU A 377 19.30 1.73 23.94
CA GLU A 377 20.42 1.21 24.74
C GLU A 377 20.41 -0.32 24.85
N GLY A 378 19.25 -0.97 24.70
CA GLY A 378 19.10 -2.43 24.67
C GLY A 378 19.46 -3.06 23.33
N GLY A 379 19.67 -2.23 22.29
CA GLY A 379 19.95 -2.67 20.93
C GLY A 379 18.69 -2.97 20.11
N THR A 380 17.50 -2.65 20.61
CA THR A 380 16.24 -2.83 19.85
C THR A 380 16.09 -1.73 18.81
N LEU A 381 15.74 -2.09 17.58
CA LEU A 381 15.45 -1.14 16.50
C LEU A 381 14.25 -0.26 16.88
N ILE A 382 14.43 1.06 16.88
CA ILE A 382 13.39 2.02 17.26
C ILE A 382 12.94 2.93 16.14
N SER A 383 13.76 3.07 15.09
CA SER A 383 13.42 3.86 13.92
C SER A 383 14.28 3.45 12.72
N ILE A 384 13.68 3.49 11.54
CA ILE A 384 14.33 3.33 10.24
C ILE A 384 14.20 4.66 9.51
N VAL A 385 15.33 5.25 9.10
CA VAL A 385 15.33 6.49 8.31
C VAL A 385 16.09 6.28 7.02
N LEU A 386 15.50 6.69 5.91
CA LEU A 386 16.16 6.80 4.62
C LEU A 386 16.26 8.28 4.28
N ALA A 387 17.47 8.77 3.97
CA ALA A 387 17.73 10.16 3.63
C ALA A 387 18.86 10.26 2.57
N GLU A 388 19.00 11.44 1.96
CA GLU A 388 20.15 11.74 1.07
C GLU A 388 21.49 11.75 1.82
#